data_cf3f884e12f588bd83e8be1b907851f0
#
_entry.id   cf3f884e12f588bd83e8be1b907851f0
#
_cell.length_a   1.000
_cell.length_b   1.000
_cell.length_c   1.000
_cell.angle_alpha   90.00
_cell.angle_beta   90.00
_cell.angle_gamma   90.00
#
_symmetry.space_group_name_H-M   'P 1'
#
loop_
_entity.id
_entity.type
_entity.pdbx_description
1 polymer ?
#
loop_
_entity_poly.entity_id
_entity_poly.type
_entity_poly.pdbx_seq_one_letter_code
_entity_poly.pdbx_strand_id
1 'polypeptide(L)'
;MGARGEGKVRGRLWPLIMDLRSHYPRSVREKLAGYVHLARMIDKCQATLAGTHGDYIYPCPLDNRLLEFAGITAEQFTEAVGGRSDQAVAESFRKTAKPRSADEIEQWNEMMLTRGPDTEEKWAYFKKQRDAIDPSRTDITSWADLLDLDEKRPVPKRTAIPIGEP
;
A
#
# COMPACT_ATOMS: atom_id res chain seq x y z
N MET A 1 -2.65 -21.29 -46.30
CA MET A 1 -3.30 -21.53 -45.01
C MET A 1 -2.58 -20.74 -43.94
N GLY A 2 -3.07 -19.59 -43.62
CA GLY A 2 -2.46 -18.74 -42.62
C GLY A 2 -2.43 -19.44 -41.29
N ALA A 3 -1.25 -19.79 -40.84
CA ALA A 3 -1.08 -19.93 -39.40
C ALA A 3 -1.53 -18.64 -38.76
N ARG A 4 -2.68 -18.67 -38.18
CA ARG A 4 -3.01 -17.64 -37.23
C ARG A 4 -1.93 -17.71 -36.21
N GLY A 5 -0.98 -16.81 -36.35
CA GLY A 5 -0.16 -16.46 -35.24
C GLY A 5 -1.13 -16.18 -34.13
N GLU A 6 -1.22 -17.15 -33.25
CA GLU A 6 -1.90 -16.95 -32.03
C GLU A 6 -1.38 -15.64 -31.50
N GLY A 7 -2.26 -14.71 -31.41
CA GLY A 7 -2.07 -13.49 -30.68
C GLY A 7 -1.71 -13.89 -29.29
N LYS A 8 -0.46 -14.27 -29.14
CA LYS A 8 0.11 -14.52 -27.84
C LYS A 8 -0.11 -13.23 -27.10
N VAL A 9 -0.89 -13.37 -26.25
CA VAL A 9 -1.20 -12.70 -25.05
C VAL A 9 -0.04 -11.87 -24.50
N ARG A 10 0.60 -11.15 -25.39
CA ARG A 10 1.74 -10.29 -25.08
C ARG A 10 1.33 -9.07 -24.29
N GLY A 11 0.05 -8.71 -24.35
CA GLY A 11 -0.50 -7.68 -23.50
C GLY A 11 -0.53 -8.04 -22.02
N ARG A 12 -0.23 -9.28 -21.66
CA ARG A 12 -0.19 -9.69 -20.26
C ARG A 12 1.15 -9.55 -19.57
N LEU A 13 2.16 -9.10 -20.25
CA LEU A 13 3.44 -8.75 -19.63
C LEU A 13 3.40 -7.39 -18.95
N TRP A 14 2.34 -6.67 -19.15
CA TRP A 14 2.10 -5.40 -18.50
C TRP A 14 1.36 -5.58 -17.21
N PRO A 15 1.62 -4.69 -16.24
CA PRO A 15 0.88 -4.76 -15.01
C PRO A 15 -0.60 -4.77 -15.37
N LEU A 16 -1.25 -5.85 -15.03
CA LEU A 16 -2.69 -5.87 -15.03
C LEU A 16 -3.10 -4.76 -14.09
N ILE A 17 -3.63 -3.67 -14.64
CA ILE A 17 -4.22 -2.63 -13.82
C ILE A 17 -5.33 -3.29 -13.04
N MET A 18 -5.12 -3.36 -11.73
CA MET A 18 -6.04 -4.02 -10.84
C MET A 18 -7.32 -3.21 -10.78
N ASP A 19 -8.45 -3.86 -11.02
CA ASP A 19 -9.76 -3.23 -10.83
C ASP A 19 -10.11 -3.26 -9.35
N LEU A 20 -9.94 -2.14 -8.67
CA LEU A 20 -10.18 -2.02 -7.24
C LEU A 20 -11.66 -1.92 -6.86
N ARG A 21 -12.57 -1.99 -7.84
CA ARG A 21 -14.01 -2.16 -7.59
C ARG A 21 -14.34 -3.60 -7.21
N SER A 22 -13.48 -4.54 -7.59
CA SER A 22 -13.68 -5.99 -7.39
C SER A 22 -12.51 -6.71 -6.75
N HIS A 23 -11.36 -6.05 -6.62
CA HIS A 23 -10.13 -6.59 -6.04
C HIS A 23 -9.54 -5.62 -5.03
N TYR A 24 -8.68 -6.14 -4.16
CA TYR A 24 -7.93 -5.32 -3.21
C TYR A 24 -6.56 -4.95 -3.76
N PRO A 25 -6.06 -3.74 -3.50
CA PRO A 25 -4.67 -3.41 -3.78
C PRO A 25 -3.75 -4.27 -2.91
N ARG A 26 -2.50 -4.38 -3.29
CA ARG A 26 -1.51 -5.13 -2.50
C ARG A 26 -1.43 -4.61 -1.07
N SER A 27 -1.02 -5.48 -0.16
CA SER A 27 -0.88 -5.14 1.26
C SER A 27 0.17 -4.04 1.47
N VAL A 28 -0.04 -3.23 2.49
CA VAL A 28 0.99 -2.28 2.98
C VAL A 28 2.30 -3.00 3.29
N ARG A 29 2.24 -4.27 3.74
CA ARG A 29 3.40 -5.08 4.12
C ARG A 29 4.26 -5.52 2.96
N GLU A 30 3.72 -5.51 1.76
CA GLU A 30 4.45 -5.95 0.57
C GLU A 30 5.51 -4.92 0.19
N LYS A 31 6.78 -5.35 0.17
CA LYS A 31 7.91 -4.48 -0.19
C LYS A 31 8.14 -4.45 -1.68
N LEU A 32 8.44 -3.27 -2.18
CA LEU A 32 8.95 -3.05 -3.53
C LEU A 32 10.05 -2.00 -3.46
N ALA A 33 11.16 -2.20 -4.15
CA ALA A 33 12.33 -1.32 -4.07
C ALA A 33 12.86 -1.10 -2.64
N GLY A 34 12.57 -2.03 -1.72
CA GLY A 34 12.91 -1.93 -0.30
C GLY A 34 11.89 -1.18 0.57
N TYR A 35 10.85 -0.60 -0.02
CA TYR A 35 9.83 0.17 0.69
C TYR A 35 8.53 -0.62 0.85
N VAL A 36 7.99 -0.65 2.07
CA VAL A 36 6.60 -1.04 2.30
C VAL A 36 5.66 0.01 1.69
N HIS A 37 4.42 -0.36 1.45
CA HIS A 37 3.38 0.53 0.92
C HIS A 37 3.55 0.95 -0.56
N LEU A 38 4.74 0.89 -1.13
CA LEU A 38 4.99 1.33 -2.51
C LEU A 38 4.16 0.52 -3.51
N ALA A 39 4.13 -0.81 -3.38
CA ALA A 39 3.35 -1.67 -4.25
C ALA A 39 1.85 -1.30 -4.22
N ARG A 40 1.31 -1.09 -3.02
CA ARG A 40 -0.07 -0.65 -2.82
C ARG A 40 -0.36 0.71 -3.45
N MET A 41 0.56 1.65 -3.29
CA MET A 41 0.41 2.99 -3.86
C MET A 41 0.42 2.94 -5.39
N ILE A 42 1.22 2.08 -5.99
CA ILE A 42 1.22 1.82 -7.44
C ILE A 42 -0.15 1.31 -7.89
N ASP A 43 -0.69 0.30 -7.22
CA ASP A 43 -1.99 -0.27 -7.58
C ASP A 43 -3.10 0.78 -7.53
N LYS A 44 -3.13 1.59 -6.49
CA LYS A 44 -4.11 2.66 -6.32
C LYS A 44 -3.94 3.77 -7.36
N CYS A 45 -2.71 4.16 -7.63
CA CYS A 45 -2.41 5.16 -8.65
C CYS A 45 -2.86 4.70 -10.04
N GLN A 46 -2.52 3.50 -10.44
CA GLN A 46 -2.90 2.94 -11.74
C GLN A 46 -4.41 2.77 -11.87
N ALA A 47 -5.07 2.30 -10.82
CA ALA A 47 -6.53 2.17 -10.80
C ALA A 47 -7.21 3.55 -10.89
N THR A 48 -6.66 4.56 -10.25
CA THR A 48 -7.16 5.94 -10.33
C THR A 48 -7.04 6.48 -11.76
N LEU A 49 -5.89 6.28 -12.41
CA LEU A 49 -5.69 6.67 -13.81
C LEU A 49 -6.64 5.94 -14.77
N ALA A 50 -6.98 4.69 -14.47
CA ALA A 50 -7.89 3.88 -15.27
C ALA A 50 -9.37 4.09 -14.93
N GLY A 51 -9.70 4.86 -13.89
CA GLY A 51 -11.07 5.06 -13.43
C GLY A 51 -11.66 3.83 -12.73
N THR A 52 -10.84 2.92 -12.25
CA THR A 52 -11.24 1.65 -11.60
C THR A 52 -10.86 1.58 -10.11
N HIS A 53 -10.64 2.72 -9.48
CA HIS A 53 -10.19 2.80 -8.08
C HIS A 53 -11.27 2.47 -7.05
N GLY A 54 -12.56 2.42 -7.44
CA GLY A 54 -13.65 2.15 -6.50
C GLY A 54 -13.68 3.17 -5.37
N ASP A 55 -13.74 2.67 -4.14
CA ASP A 55 -13.76 3.51 -2.92
C ASP A 55 -12.36 3.89 -2.42
N TYR A 56 -11.30 3.43 -3.09
CA TYR A 56 -9.93 3.78 -2.73
C TYR A 56 -9.59 5.20 -3.16
N ILE A 57 -8.83 5.89 -2.31
CA ILE A 57 -8.39 7.26 -2.55
C ILE A 57 -6.89 7.27 -2.80
N TYR A 58 -6.48 7.95 -3.88
CA TYR A 58 -5.08 8.21 -4.18
C TYR A 58 -4.89 9.68 -4.53
N PRO A 59 -3.92 10.39 -3.91
CA PRO A 59 -3.15 9.94 -2.75
C PRO A 59 -3.97 10.02 -1.45
N CYS A 60 -3.84 9.00 -0.62
CA CYS A 60 -4.40 8.99 0.73
C CYS A 60 -3.33 9.44 1.75
N PRO A 61 -3.68 9.63 3.04
CA PRO A 61 -2.69 10.03 4.04
C PRO A 61 -1.47 9.12 4.16
N LEU A 62 -1.63 7.81 4.00
CA LEU A 62 -0.49 6.88 4.00
C LEU A 62 0.37 7.03 2.74
N ASP A 63 -0.24 7.25 1.59
CA ASP A 63 0.50 7.54 0.34
C ASP A 63 1.35 8.81 0.51
N ASN A 64 0.79 9.84 1.08
CA ASN A 64 1.50 11.10 1.32
C ASN A 64 2.72 10.92 2.24
N ARG A 65 2.65 10.01 3.21
CA ARG A 65 3.81 9.69 4.07
C ARG A 65 4.96 9.12 3.29
N LEU A 66 4.68 8.21 2.36
CA LEU A 66 5.73 7.65 1.50
C LEU A 66 6.28 8.72 0.55
N LEU A 67 5.42 9.52 -0.04
CA LEU A 67 5.83 10.61 -0.93
C LEU A 67 6.71 11.65 -0.20
N GLU A 68 6.35 12.02 1.02
CA GLU A 68 7.15 12.93 1.85
C GLU A 68 8.51 12.33 2.19
N PHE A 69 8.55 11.07 2.61
CA PHE A 69 9.81 10.39 2.93
C PHE A 69 10.72 10.26 1.71
N ALA A 70 10.14 9.98 0.56
CA ALA A 70 10.87 9.87 -0.70
C ALA A 70 11.21 11.24 -1.32
N GLY A 71 10.60 12.32 -0.87
CA GLY A 71 10.79 13.66 -1.44
C GLY A 71 10.25 13.78 -2.87
N ILE A 72 9.17 13.07 -3.19
CA ILE A 72 8.54 13.03 -4.51
C ILE A 72 7.12 13.60 -4.38
N THR A 73 6.68 14.40 -5.36
CA THR A 73 5.30 14.85 -5.39
C THR A 73 4.36 13.77 -5.93
N ALA A 74 3.08 13.87 -5.62
CA ALA A 74 2.07 12.96 -6.16
C ALA A 74 2.02 13.01 -7.69
N GLU A 75 2.20 14.18 -8.28
CA GLU A 75 2.23 14.40 -9.72
C GLU A 75 3.43 13.67 -10.35
N GLN A 76 4.63 13.82 -9.77
CA GLN A 76 5.83 13.12 -10.23
C GLN A 76 5.66 11.60 -10.15
N PHE A 77 5.09 11.11 -9.06
CA PHE A 77 4.84 9.69 -8.90
C PHE A 77 3.83 9.18 -9.92
N THR A 78 2.74 9.89 -10.13
CA THR A 78 1.70 9.55 -11.09
C THR A 78 2.26 9.45 -12.51
N GLU A 79 3.10 10.39 -12.91
CA GLU A 79 3.80 10.36 -14.22
C GLU A 79 4.72 9.15 -14.34
N ALA A 80 5.43 8.80 -13.27
CA ALA A 80 6.36 7.68 -13.27
C ALA A 80 5.65 6.33 -13.32
N VAL A 81 4.42 6.24 -12.81
CA VAL A 81 3.67 4.98 -12.69
C VAL A 81 2.87 4.65 -13.95
N GLY A 82 2.34 5.65 -14.63
CA GLY A 82 1.38 5.46 -15.73
C GLY A 82 1.82 4.44 -16.77
N GLY A 83 1.10 3.31 -16.85
CA GLY A 83 1.33 2.27 -17.86
C GLY A 83 2.64 1.50 -17.74
N ARG A 84 3.36 1.61 -16.63
CA ARG A 84 4.66 0.98 -16.44
C ARG A 84 4.60 -0.24 -15.54
N SER A 85 5.56 -1.16 -15.73
CA SER A 85 5.74 -2.32 -14.87
C SER A 85 6.24 -1.93 -13.49
N ASP A 86 6.04 -2.80 -12.50
CA ASP A 86 6.60 -2.63 -11.17
C ASP A 86 8.11 -2.41 -11.19
N GLN A 87 8.82 -3.17 -12.01
CA GLN A 87 10.28 -3.03 -12.15
C GLN A 87 10.67 -1.64 -12.66
N ALA A 88 9.99 -1.15 -13.68
CA ALA A 88 10.25 0.18 -14.24
C ALA A 88 9.94 1.28 -13.23
N VAL A 89 8.83 1.16 -12.50
CA VAL A 89 8.47 2.09 -11.43
C VAL A 89 9.49 2.03 -10.28
N ALA A 90 9.91 0.84 -9.87
CA ALA A 90 10.91 0.67 -8.83
C ALA A 90 12.24 1.32 -9.19
N GLU A 91 12.70 1.14 -10.42
CA GLU A 91 13.94 1.78 -10.92
C GLU A 91 13.83 3.30 -10.95
N SER A 92 12.71 3.82 -11.46
CA SER A 92 12.42 5.25 -11.46
C SER A 92 12.35 5.82 -10.04
N PHE A 93 11.68 5.11 -9.14
CA PHE A 93 11.57 5.51 -7.74
C PHE A 93 12.92 5.59 -7.04
N ARG A 94 13.80 4.59 -7.23
CA ARG A 94 15.16 4.59 -6.68
C ARG A 94 15.98 5.77 -7.17
N LYS A 95 15.81 6.18 -8.42
CA LYS A 95 16.55 7.29 -9.03
C LYS A 95 16.07 8.65 -8.54
N THR A 96 14.78 8.80 -8.34
CA THR A 96 14.14 10.09 -8.01
C THR A 96 13.96 10.30 -6.52
N ALA A 97 13.85 9.22 -5.73
CA ALA A 97 13.70 9.32 -4.29
C ALA A 97 14.94 9.93 -3.63
N LYS A 98 14.71 10.70 -2.58
CA LYS A 98 15.78 11.22 -1.75
C LYS A 98 16.68 10.07 -1.28
N PRO A 99 18.02 10.16 -1.45
CA PRO A 99 18.92 9.13 -1.00
C PRO A 99 18.79 8.86 0.52
N ARG A 100 18.62 7.59 0.86
CA ARG A 100 18.48 7.13 2.24
C ARG A 100 19.32 5.88 2.43
N SER A 101 19.87 5.69 3.63
CA SER A 101 20.51 4.43 3.96
C SER A 101 19.51 3.29 4.07
N ALA A 102 19.97 2.05 3.94
CA ALA A 102 19.15 0.87 4.15
C ALA A 102 18.48 0.87 5.55
N ASP A 103 19.22 1.31 6.57
CA ASP A 103 18.70 1.40 7.95
C ASP A 103 17.61 2.46 8.09
N GLU A 104 17.76 3.62 7.47
CA GLU A 104 16.73 4.66 7.46
C GLU A 104 15.44 4.16 6.80
N ILE A 105 15.55 3.45 5.69
CA ILE A 105 14.41 2.88 4.99
C ILE A 105 13.72 1.83 5.86
N GLU A 106 14.49 0.95 6.50
CA GLU A 106 13.90 -0.10 7.34
C GLU A 106 13.23 0.47 8.60
N GLN A 107 13.81 1.48 9.21
CA GLN A 107 13.17 2.19 10.33
C GLN A 107 11.85 2.86 9.90
N TRP A 108 11.84 3.46 8.73
CA TRP A 108 10.62 4.04 8.17
C TRP A 108 9.58 2.95 7.87
N ASN A 109 9.99 1.81 7.31
CA ASN A 109 9.12 0.68 7.06
C ASN A 109 8.47 0.18 8.35
N GLU A 110 9.26 0.01 9.40
CA GLU A 110 8.75 -0.43 10.71
C GLU A 110 7.74 0.57 11.28
N MET A 111 8.05 1.85 11.20
CA MET A 111 7.12 2.90 11.64
C MET A 111 5.80 2.83 10.87
N MET A 112 5.84 2.64 9.55
CA MET A 112 4.63 2.52 8.73
C MET A 112 3.79 1.29 9.10
N LEU A 113 4.42 0.18 9.42
CA LEU A 113 3.72 -1.06 9.76
C LEU A 113 3.15 -1.07 11.18
N THR A 114 3.72 -0.30 12.08
CA THR A 114 3.31 -0.26 13.50
C THR A 114 2.47 0.96 13.86
N ARG A 115 2.41 1.94 12.98
CA ARG A 115 1.69 3.19 13.22
C ARG A 115 0.20 2.95 13.42
N GLY A 116 -0.32 3.48 14.52
CA GLY A 116 -1.74 3.53 14.83
C GLY A 116 -2.30 4.94 14.85
N PRO A 117 -3.57 5.08 15.28
CA PRO A 117 -4.19 6.39 15.47
C PRO A 117 -3.43 7.25 16.49
N ASP A 118 -3.36 8.54 16.24
CA ASP A 118 -2.63 9.51 17.05
C ASP A 118 -3.53 10.52 17.78
N THR A 119 -4.84 10.40 17.64
CA THR A 119 -5.84 11.22 18.34
C THR A 119 -6.98 10.35 18.85
N GLU A 120 -7.70 10.84 19.87
CA GLU A 120 -8.87 10.14 20.40
C GLU A 120 -9.95 9.93 19.34
N GLU A 121 -10.17 10.91 18.49
CA GLU A 121 -11.14 10.82 17.38
C GLU A 121 -10.76 9.71 16.39
N LYS A 122 -9.49 9.66 15.99
CA LYS A 122 -8.99 8.60 15.11
C LYS A 122 -9.05 7.23 15.78
N TRP A 123 -8.79 7.14 17.07
CA TRP A 123 -8.94 5.90 17.83
C TRP A 123 -10.40 5.43 17.85
N ALA A 124 -11.34 6.33 18.09
CA ALA A 124 -12.76 5.99 18.06
C ALA A 124 -13.19 5.46 16.69
N TYR A 125 -12.74 6.12 15.63
CA TYR A 125 -12.97 5.67 14.26
C TYR A 125 -12.35 4.29 14.00
N PHE A 126 -11.09 4.12 14.38
CA PHE A 126 -10.35 2.87 14.21
C PHE A 126 -11.04 1.69 14.88
N LYS A 127 -11.41 1.85 16.15
CA LYS A 127 -12.11 0.82 16.92
C LYS A 127 -13.45 0.46 16.29
N LYS A 128 -14.19 1.46 15.83
CA LYS A 128 -15.47 1.25 15.15
C LYS A 128 -15.30 0.40 13.89
N GLN A 129 -14.32 0.71 13.06
CA GLN A 129 -14.03 -0.05 11.85
C GLN A 129 -13.56 -1.46 12.16
N ARG A 130 -12.61 -1.61 13.09
CA ARG A 130 -12.08 -2.91 13.52
C ARG A 130 -13.19 -3.81 14.07
N ASP A 131 -13.99 -3.29 14.99
CA ASP A 131 -15.01 -4.08 15.70
C ASP A 131 -16.19 -4.42 14.79
N ALA A 132 -16.44 -3.64 13.74
CA ALA A 132 -17.41 -4.00 12.70
C ALA A 132 -16.95 -5.21 11.88
N ILE A 133 -15.65 -5.44 11.76
CA ILE A 133 -15.07 -6.59 11.05
C ILE A 133 -14.95 -7.77 12.01
N ASP A 134 -14.26 -7.59 13.12
CA ASP A 134 -14.03 -8.62 14.13
C ASP A 134 -13.79 -8.00 15.52
N PRO A 135 -14.78 -7.96 16.38
CA PRO A 135 -14.65 -7.34 17.70
C PRO A 135 -13.72 -8.10 18.67
N SER A 136 -13.34 -9.33 18.33
CA SER A 136 -12.38 -10.11 19.13
C SER A 136 -10.92 -9.68 18.92
N ARG A 137 -10.64 -8.92 17.84
CA ARG A 137 -9.29 -8.55 17.43
C ARG A 137 -8.83 -7.24 18.05
N THR A 138 -8.97 -7.13 19.37
CA THR A 138 -8.51 -5.96 20.13
C THR A 138 -6.98 -5.79 20.13
N ASP A 139 -6.25 -6.83 19.73
CA ASP A 139 -4.82 -6.82 19.50
C ASP A 139 -4.38 -5.98 18.28
N ILE A 140 -5.29 -5.72 17.36
CA ILE A 140 -5.02 -4.89 16.18
C ILE A 140 -5.07 -3.41 16.56
N THR A 141 -3.94 -2.73 16.40
CA THR A 141 -3.76 -1.32 16.77
C THR A 141 -3.06 -0.49 15.69
N SER A 142 -2.61 -1.11 14.59
CA SER A 142 -1.96 -0.40 13.49
C SER A 142 -2.89 -0.28 12.28
N TRP A 143 -2.73 0.81 11.54
CA TRP A 143 -3.45 1.00 10.27
C TRP A 143 -3.15 -0.10 9.25
N ALA A 144 -1.90 -0.58 9.19
CA ALA A 144 -1.52 -1.67 8.30
C ALA A 144 -2.29 -2.95 8.60
N ASP A 145 -2.38 -3.33 9.87
CA ASP A 145 -3.14 -4.51 10.29
C ASP A 145 -4.65 -4.34 10.04
N LEU A 146 -5.19 -3.15 10.30
CA LEU A 146 -6.61 -2.88 10.04
C LEU A 146 -6.95 -3.00 8.54
N LEU A 147 -6.09 -2.48 7.67
CA LEU A 147 -6.28 -2.59 6.23
C LEU A 147 -6.24 -4.06 5.77
N ASP A 148 -5.29 -4.83 6.27
CA ASP A 148 -5.21 -6.26 5.95
C ASP A 148 -6.44 -7.02 6.47
N LEU A 149 -6.92 -6.71 7.67
CA LEU A 149 -8.13 -7.29 8.21
C LEU A 149 -9.36 -6.96 7.37
N ASP A 150 -9.53 -5.70 7.01
CA ASP A 150 -10.63 -5.21 6.17
C ASP A 150 -10.63 -5.86 4.79
N GLU A 151 -9.45 -6.07 4.23
CA GLU A 151 -9.24 -6.68 2.93
C GLU A 151 -9.10 -8.21 2.99
N LYS A 152 -9.53 -8.81 4.10
CA LYS A 152 -9.61 -10.26 4.29
C LYS A 152 -8.28 -11.00 4.16
N ARG A 153 -7.18 -10.32 4.48
CA ARG A 153 -5.87 -10.95 4.60
C ARG A 153 -5.66 -11.50 6.01
N PRO A 154 -4.91 -12.58 6.15
CA PRO A 154 -4.54 -13.08 7.48
C PRO A 154 -3.73 -12.04 8.24
N VAL A 155 -4.17 -11.72 9.44
CA VAL A 155 -3.41 -10.88 10.36
C VAL A 155 -3.08 -11.72 11.60
N PRO A 156 -1.80 -12.05 11.83
CA PRO A 156 -1.41 -12.82 13.01
C PRO A 156 -1.85 -12.13 14.29
N LYS A 157 -2.30 -12.92 15.27
CA LYS A 157 -2.64 -12.37 16.58
C LYS A 157 -1.39 -11.77 17.22
N ARG A 158 -1.53 -10.55 17.72
CA ARG A 158 -0.46 -9.86 18.46
C ARG A 158 -0.59 -10.19 19.93
N THR A 159 0.53 -10.46 20.56
CA THR A 159 0.58 -10.50 22.03
C THR A 159 0.35 -9.08 22.54
N ALA A 160 -0.61 -8.94 23.47
CA ALA A 160 -0.74 -7.68 24.18
C ALA A 160 0.61 -7.35 24.82
N ILE A 161 1.19 -6.21 24.46
CA ILE A 161 2.32 -5.68 25.20
C ILE A 161 1.77 -5.39 26.59
N PRO A 162 2.31 -5.99 27.67
CA PRO A 162 1.89 -5.61 29.01
C PRO A 162 2.10 -4.10 29.11
N ILE A 163 1.03 -3.37 29.35
CA ILE A 163 1.16 -1.97 29.74
C ILE A 163 1.96 -2.05 31.03
N GLY A 164 3.22 -1.65 30.98
CA GLY A 164 4.03 -1.53 32.17
C GLY A 164 3.25 -0.68 33.16
N GLU A 165 2.88 -1.26 34.29
CA GLU A 165 2.35 -0.46 35.37
C GLU A 165 3.38 0.61 35.73
N PRO A 166 2.95 1.85 35.99
CA PRO A 166 3.85 2.93 36.36
C PRO A 166 4.64 2.64 37.63
#